data_f9b3fbbeb9d8a541acee3693ec8c6a15
#
_entry.id   f9b3fbbeb9d8a541acee3693ec8c6a15
#
_cell.length_a   1.000
_cell.length_b   1.000
_cell.length_c   1.000
_cell.angle_alpha   90.00
_cell.angle_beta   90.00
_cell.angle_gamma   90.00
#
_symmetry.space_group_name_H-M   'P 1'
#
loop_
_entity.id
_entity.type
_entity.pdbx_description
1 polymer ?
#
loop_
_entity_poly.entity_id
_entity_poly.type
_entity_poly.pdbx_seq_one_letter_code
_entity_poly.pdbx_strand_id
1 'polypeptide(L)'
;MKYDDLNLKKILEVPIFDVCSKLGITLYGTGKQTKRTKCWYHDDKHPSMHVNKVRNIYKCFVCGKGGDVIKLVMDNDNKSFIEACDWLVEQFHIVLIDDAPVKTNTDRTDKTDKNESVSSEQSVVEKKEISAISAISCVPSVASEQSSSAAGPQTTLVPLDPSLVNKSLSFDSVFAKALVSQGYLTESQLRHAAARYRLGASKDGGVIFWEIDDQQQVHTGKIMYYQPDCHRDKNHNPTWVHSLLKDKLPANYELQHCLFGLNLLTSDFSHQPSAVCIVESEKTAVILSEIFKDFIWMSCGGLQMFKPELLAPLVNHKVVVFPDTDETGEAYKKWLDILQQASKTYPFRYPLRISRLLEDHATPEQKARKIDIVDYLFHTDLTDPTDSIR
;
A
#
# COMPACT_ATOMS: atom_id res chain seq x y z
N MET A 1 -17.67 -14.40 9.00
CA MET A 1 -17.67 -13.00 9.50
C MET A 1 -18.99 -12.40 9.05
N LYS A 2 -19.72 -11.62 9.85
CA LYS A 2 -21.05 -11.07 9.49
C LYS A 2 -21.01 -10.18 8.23
N TYR A 3 -19.86 -9.58 7.96
CA TYR A 3 -19.60 -8.74 6.81
C TYR A 3 -18.44 -9.31 6.02
N ASP A 4 -18.73 -9.96 4.90
CA ASP A 4 -17.78 -10.37 3.88
C ASP A 4 -17.47 -9.21 2.90
N ASP A 5 -16.55 -9.42 1.99
CA ASP A 5 -16.11 -8.39 1.05
C ASP A 5 -17.24 -7.84 0.16
N LEU A 6 -18.21 -8.68 -0.21
CA LEU A 6 -19.38 -8.29 -1.02
C LEU A 6 -20.34 -7.39 -0.24
N ASN A 7 -20.60 -7.73 1.01
CA ASN A 7 -21.44 -6.94 1.88
C ASN A 7 -20.77 -5.63 2.30
N LEU A 8 -19.46 -5.65 2.59
CA LEU A 8 -18.68 -4.44 2.86
C LEU A 8 -18.68 -3.47 1.68
N LYS A 9 -18.57 -4.00 0.46
CA LYS A 9 -18.64 -3.19 -0.75
C LYS A 9 -19.95 -2.40 -0.84
N LYS A 10 -21.08 -3.06 -0.61
CA LYS A 10 -22.40 -2.40 -0.61
C LYS A 10 -22.50 -1.31 0.46
N ILE A 11 -21.90 -1.53 1.63
CA ILE A 11 -21.88 -0.55 2.72
C ILE A 11 -21.03 0.67 2.32
N LEU A 12 -19.87 0.45 1.70
CA LEU A 12 -18.97 1.52 1.26
C LEU A 12 -19.54 2.34 0.08
N GLU A 13 -20.50 1.80 -0.68
CA GLU A 13 -21.20 2.50 -1.76
C GLU A 13 -22.23 3.54 -1.24
N VAL A 14 -22.54 3.53 0.04
CA VAL A 14 -23.48 4.51 0.63
C VAL A 14 -22.90 5.94 0.48
N PRO A 15 -23.64 6.88 -0.12
CA PRO A 15 -23.11 8.22 -0.36
C PRO A 15 -22.77 8.96 0.94
N ILE A 16 -21.55 9.42 1.10
CA ILE A 16 -21.06 10.05 2.34
C ILE A 16 -21.86 11.30 2.75
N PHE A 17 -22.41 12.05 1.79
CA PHE A 17 -23.25 13.21 2.09
C PHE A 17 -24.56 12.80 2.77
N ASP A 18 -25.10 11.64 2.39
CA ASP A 18 -26.32 11.10 2.98
C ASP A 18 -26.04 10.57 4.38
N VAL A 19 -24.86 9.94 4.58
CA VAL A 19 -24.37 9.54 5.91
C VAL A 19 -24.19 10.75 6.80
N CYS A 20 -23.56 11.82 6.33
CA CYS A 20 -23.44 13.08 7.08
C CYS A 20 -24.82 13.61 7.50
N SER A 21 -25.80 13.58 6.58
CA SER A 21 -27.17 14.04 6.86
C SER A 21 -27.83 13.22 7.96
N LYS A 22 -27.69 11.89 7.90
CA LYS A 22 -28.24 10.96 8.92
C LYS A 22 -27.58 11.11 10.29
N LEU A 23 -26.30 11.43 10.32
CA LEU A 23 -25.54 11.72 11.54
C LEU A 23 -25.74 13.15 12.09
N GLY A 24 -26.54 13.98 11.40
CA GLY A 24 -26.74 15.37 11.80
C GLY A 24 -25.54 16.29 11.56
N ILE A 25 -24.58 15.85 10.74
CA ILE A 25 -23.38 16.60 10.42
C ILE A 25 -23.70 17.71 9.41
N THR A 26 -23.56 18.97 9.80
CA THR A 26 -23.82 20.12 8.93
C THR A 26 -22.68 20.29 7.93
N LEU A 27 -23.01 20.27 6.64
CA LEU A 27 -22.08 20.49 5.54
C LEU A 27 -22.18 21.91 5.00
N TYR A 28 -21.06 22.65 4.98
CA TYR A 28 -20.94 24.03 4.53
C TYR A 28 -20.31 24.11 3.13
N GLY A 29 -20.72 25.09 2.35
CA GLY A 29 -20.17 25.43 1.05
C GLY A 29 -21.10 25.08 -0.11
N THR A 30 -20.87 25.74 -1.26
CA THR A 30 -21.68 25.65 -2.48
C THR A 30 -21.15 24.60 -3.47
N GLY A 31 -20.00 23.99 -3.17
CA GLY A 31 -19.36 23.00 -4.04
C GLY A 31 -20.24 21.77 -4.22
N LYS A 32 -20.43 21.33 -5.47
CA LYS A 32 -21.24 20.14 -5.78
C LYS A 32 -20.57 18.83 -5.35
N GLN A 33 -19.24 18.76 -5.41
CA GLN A 33 -18.47 17.55 -5.16
C GLN A 33 -17.83 17.52 -3.77
N THR A 34 -17.43 18.67 -3.23
CA THR A 34 -16.77 18.77 -1.94
C THR A 34 -17.44 19.85 -1.10
N LYS A 35 -17.78 19.49 0.14
CA LYS A 35 -18.27 20.41 1.16
C LYS A 35 -17.37 20.35 2.38
N ARG A 36 -17.53 21.29 3.30
CA ARG A 36 -16.73 21.37 4.54
C ARG A 36 -17.62 21.14 5.74
N THR A 37 -17.04 20.67 6.83
CA THR A 37 -17.67 20.62 8.14
C THR A 37 -16.63 20.92 9.22
N LYS A 38 -17.08 21.17 10.44
CA LYS A 38 -16.19 21.28 11.59
C LYS A 38 -15.59 19.91 11.91
N CYS A 39 -14.32 19.92 12.25
CA CYS A 39 -13.64 18.71 12.68
C CYS A 39 -13.98 18.41 14.15
N TRP A 40 -14.32 17.16 14.46
CA TRP A 40 -14.60 16.71 15.83
C TRP A 40 -13.38 16.14 16.57
N TYR A 41 -12.22 16.06 15.89
CA TYR A 41 -10.98 15.56 16.49
C TYR A 41 -10.12 16.63 17.15
N HIS A 42 -10.41 17.93 16.91
CA HIS A 42 -9.71 19.05 17.50
C HIS A 42 -10.67 20.25 17.63
N ASP A 43 -10.29 21.25 18.42
CA ASP A 43 -11.06 22.49 18.51
C ASP A 43 -10.98 23.25 17.17
N ASP A 44 -12.05 23.12 16.38
CA ASP A 44 -12.14 23.66 15.01
C ASP A 44 -13.03 24.91 14.98
N LYS A 45 -12.39 26.08 14.97
CA LYS A 45 -13.09 27.38 14.90
C LYS A 45 -13.64 27.67 13.49
N HIS A 46 -13.03 27.07 12.45
CA HIS A 46 -13.42 27.22 11.05
C HIS A 46 -13.50 25.85 10.39
N PRO A 47 -14.56 25.52 9.61
CA PRO A 47 -14.71 24.20 9.00
C PRO A 47 -13.47 23.77 8.21
N SER A 48 -12.67 22.85 8.78
CA SER A 48 -11.40 22.38 8.21
C SER A 48 -11.46 20.96 7.66
N MET A 49 -12.55 20.25 7.96
CA MET A 49 -12.76 18.90 7.44
C MET A 49 -13.50 18.96 6.11
N HIS A 50 -12.92 18.39 5.09
CA HIS A 50 -13.52 18.28 3.76
C HIS A 50 -14.20 16.92 3.61
N VAL A 51 -15.41 16.94 3.09
CA VAL A 51 -16.19 15.74 2.74
C VAL A 51 -16.35 15.76 1.21
N ASN A 52 -15.83 14.73 0.56
CA ASN A 52 -15.83 14.62 -0.90
C ASN A 52 -16.83 13.54 -1.34
N LYS A 53 -17.86 13.96 -2.10
CA LYS A 53 -18.92 13.08 -2.58
C LYS A 53 -18.42 12.08 -3.63
N VAL A 54 -17.49 12.48 -4.48
CA VAL A 54 -16.99 11.66 -5.58
C VAL A 54 -16.09 10.55 -5.04
N ARG A 55 -15.19 10.90 -4.12
CA ARG A 55 -14.29 9.93 -3.48
C ARG A 55 -14.94 9.16 -2.33
N ASN A 56 -16.13 9.56 -1.93
CA ASN A 56 -16.89 8.99 -0.81
C ASN A 56 -16.11 8.96 0.52
N ILE A 57 -15.25 9.95 0.74
CA ILE A 57 -14.36 10.07 1.91
C ILE A 57 -14.48 11.45 2.55
N TYR A 58 -14.02 11.52 3.82
CA TYR A 58 -13.79 12.78 4.50
C TYR A 58 -12.34 12.91 4.95
N LYS A 59 -11.82 14.14 5.06
CA LYS A 59 -10.47 14.41 5.56
C LYS A 59 -10.38 15.82 6.16
N CYS A 60 -9.82 15.90 7.36
CA CYS A 60 -9.44 17.17 7.97
C CYS A 60 -8.01 17.53 7.54
N PHE A 61 -7.85 18.72 6.96
CA PHE A 61 -6.54 19.19 6.52
C PHE A 61 -5.69 19.81 7.64
N VAL A 62 -6.26 20.01 8.83
CA VAL A 62 -5.55 20.52 10.01
C VAL A 62 -4.95 19.38 10.83
N CYS A 63 -5.76 18.38 11.20
CA CYS A 63 -5.28 17.25 12.03
C CYS A 63 -4.97 15.97 11.23
N GLY A 64 -5.19 15.97 9.91
CA GLY A 64 -4.91 14.84 9.02
C GLY A 64 -5.86 13.64 9.14
N LYS A 65 -6.78 13.63 10.11
CA LYS A 65 -7.74 12.55 10.31
C LYS A 65 -8.80 12.52 9.21
N GLY A 66 -9.21 11.31 8.82
CA GLY A 66 -10.18 11.10 7.76
C GLY A 66 -10.49 9.62 7.58
N GLY A 67 -11.39 9.30 6.64
CA GLY A 67 -11.80 7.94 6.34
C GLY A 67 -12.96 7.88 5.36
N ASP A 68 -13.51 6.68 5.20
CA ASP A 68 -14.72 6.36 4.45
C ASP A 68 -15.99 6.52 5.29
N VAL A 69 -17.12 6.06 4.76
CA VAL A 69 -18.43 6.13 5.44
C VAL A 69 -18.49 5.30 6.72
N ILE A 70 -17.80 4.15 6.76
CA ILE A 70 -17.76 3.30 7.95
C ILE A 70 -16.97 4.02 9.04
N LYS A 71 -15.79 4.52 8.70
CA LYS A 71 -14.94 5.28 9.62
C LYS A 71 -15.63 6.55 10.11
N LEU A 72 -16.42 7.21 9.26
CA LEU A 72 -17.22 8.38 9.63
C LEU A 72 -18.21 8.05 10.76
N VAL A 73 -18.94 6.94 10.62
CA VAL A 73 -19.91 6.50 11.64
C VAL A 73 -19.21 6.06 12.91
N MET A 74 -18.10 5.30 12.80
CA MET A 74 -17.28 4.90 13.94
C MET A 74 -16.84 6.10 14.78
N ASP A 75 -16.29 7.10 14.12
CA ASP A 75 -15.64 8.24 14.77
C ASP A 75 -16.65 9.28 15.30
N ASN A 76 -17.79 9.46 14.61
CA ASN A 76 -18.82 10.41 15.03
C ASN A 76 -19.59 9.90 16.26
N ASP A 77 -19.93 8.61 16.29
CA ASP A 77 -20.79 8.02 17.29
C ASP A 77 -20.04 7.11 18.28
N ASN A 78 -18.69 7.07 18.19
CA ASN A 78 -17.82 6.21 19.00
C ASN A 78 -18.24 4.72 18.93
N LYS A 79 -18.56 4.24 17.71
CA LYS A 79 -18.98 2.87 17.43
C LYS A 79 -17.80 1.98 17.05
N SER A 80 -17.88 0.70 17.34
CA SER A 80 -17.01 -0.31 16.76
C SER A 80 -17.28 -0.48 15.26
N PHE A 81 -16.36 -1.12 14.53
CA PHE A 81 -16.51 -1.40 13.11
C PHE A 81 -17.82 -2.16 12.80
N ILE A 82 -18.15 -3.19 13.60
CA ILE A 82 -19.36 -3.98 13.40
C ILE A 82 -20.61 -3.15 13.63
N GLU A 83 -20.64 -2.36 14.72
CA GLU A 83 -21.77 -1.48 15.04
C GLU A 83 -21.96 -0.38 14.00
N ALA A 84 -20.88 0.14 13.41
CA ALA A 84 -20.96 1.12 12.33
C ALA A 84 -21.52 0.50 11.06
N CYS A 85 -21.09 -0.71 10.71
CA CYS A 85 -21.65 -1.45 9.56
C CYS A 85 -23.13 -1.78 9.80
N ASP A 86 -23.51 -2.26 10.99
CA ASP A 86 -24.90 -2.55 11.36
C ASP A 86 -25.77 -1.30 11.24
N TRP A 87 -25.27 -0.15 11.74
CA TRP A 87 -25.96 1.13 11.63
C TRP A 87 -26.18 1.56 10.16
N LEU A 88 -25.12 1.43 9.31
CA LEU A 88 -25.23 1.76 7.89
C LEU A 88 -26.23 0.84 7.18
N VAL A 89 -26.20 -0.45 7.45
CA VAL A 89 -27.12 -1.44 6.91
C VAL A 89 -28.57 -1.08 7.27
N GLU A 90 -28.82 -0.74 8.53
CA GLU A 90 -30.16 -0.38 9.02
C GLU A 90 -30.63 0.96 8.46
N GLN A 91 -29.80 2.03 8.51
CA GLN A 91 -30.19 3.37 8.10
C GLN A 91 -30.41 3.52 6.59
N PHE A 92 -29.71 2.71 5.78
CA PHE A 92 -29.78 2.75 4.32
C PHE A 92 -30.44 1.53 3.71
N HIS A 93 -31.03 0.64 4.55
CA HIS A 93 -31.77 -0.55 4.12
C HIS A 93 -30.98 -1.42 3.16
N ILE A 94 -29.68 -1.63 3.45
CA ILE A 94 -28.79 -2.41 2.60
C ILE A 94 -29.15 -3.89 2.68
N VAL A 95 -29.51 -4.50 1.56
CA VAL A 95 -29.77 -5.94 1.50
C VAL A 95 -28.41 -6.67 1.47
N LEU A 96 -28.10 -7.37 2.55
CA LEU A 96 -26.91 -8.23 2.64
C LEU A 96 -27.14 -9.50 1.82
N ILE A 97 -26.06 -10.01 1.23
CA ILE A 97 -26.06 -11.31 0.54
C ILE A 97 -25.77 -12.36 1.62
N ASP A 98 -26.74 -13.24 1.87
CA ASP A 98 -26.53 -14.40 2.73
C ASP A 98 -25.84 -15.50 1.90
N ASP A 99 -24.69 -16.00 2.37
CA ASP A 99 -24.05 -17.22 1.89
C ASP A 99 -24.87 -18.46 2.33
N ALA A 100 -26.08 -18.61 1.77
CA ALA A 100 -26.77 -19.89 1.84
C ALA A 100 -26.32 -20.76 0.66
N PRO A 101 -25.97 -22.05 0.84
CA PRO A 101 -25.54 -22.90 -0.25
C PRO A 101 -26.69 -23.05 -1.25
N VAL A 102 -26.44 -22.56 -2.47
CA VAL A 102 -27.36 -22.69 -3.60
C VAL A 102 -27.61 -24.17 -3.90
N LYS A 103 -28.76 -24.69 -3.54
CA LYS A 103 -29.30 -25.93 -4.14
C LYS A 103 -29.63 -25.62 -5.57
N THR A 104 -28.84 -26.19 -6.47
CA THR A 104 -29.13 -26.21 -7.91
C THR A 104 -30.48 -26.90 -8.16
N ASN A 105 -31.44 -26.13 -8.66
CA ASN A 105 -32.54 -26.66 -9.43
C ASN A 105 -32.60 -25.93 -10.77
N THR A 106 -32.26 -26.68 -11.80
CA THR A 106 -32.55 -26.43 -13.23
C THR A 106 -34.04 -26.25 -13.43
N ASP A 107 -34.44 -25.16 -14.04
CA ASP A 107 -35.25 -25.11 -15.28
C ASP A 107 -35.99 -23.78 -15.46
N ARG A 108 -35.97 -23.36 -16.73
CA ARG A 108 -36.89 -22.50 -17.50
C ARG A 108 -36.62 -21.01 -17.65
N THR A 109 -35.99 -20.75 -18.80
CA THR A 109 -36.46 -19.99 -19.99
C THR A 109 -37.15 -18.63 -19.82
N ASP A 110 -36.50 -17.68 -20.53
CA ASP A 110 -37.01 -16.69 -21.48
C ASP A 110 -37.51 -15.32 -21.03
N LYS A 111 -36.89 -14.38 -21.68
CA LYS A 111 -37.29 -13.16 -22.40
C LYS A 111 -36.77 -11.83 -21.85
N THR A 112 -35.83 -11.32 -22.64
CA THR A 112 -35.70 -9.96 -23.20
C THR A 112 -36.48 -8.82 -22.51
N ASP A 113 -35.76 -7.78 -22.09
CA ASP A 113 -35.88 -6.49 -22.78
C ASP A 113 -34.72 -5.52 -22.45
N LYS A 114 -34.40 -4.74 -23.48
CA LYS A 114 -33.37 -3.70 -23.60
C LYS A 114 -33.79 -2.45 -22.82
N ASN A 115 -32.78 -1.73 -22.23
CA ASN A 115 -32.52 -0.32 -22.55
C ASN A 115 -31.40 0.23 -21.65
N GLU A 116 -30.34 0.64 -22.31
CA GLU A 116 -29.74 1.93 -22.52
C GLU A 116 -29.05 2.60 -21.33
N SER A 117 -27.72 2.58 -21.51
CA SER A 117 -26.72 3.65 -21.34
C SER A 117 -27.04 4.82 -20.41
N VAL A 118 -26.15 5.07 -19.42
CA VAL A 118 -25.48 6.36 -19.14
C VAL A 118 -24.32 6.18 -18.17
N SER A 119 -23.19 6.77 -18.54
CA SER A 119 -22.01 7.23 -17.81
C SER A 119 -20.97 6.22 -17.32
N SER A 120 -19.93 6.13 -18.13
CA SER A 120 -18.77 5.23 -17.99
C SER A 120 -17.57 5.80 -17.23
N GLU A 121 -17.58 7.02 -16.70
CA GLU A 121 -16.38 7.65 -16.12
C GLU A 121 -16.29 7.59 -14.60
N GLN A 122 -17.40 7.55 -13.87
CA GLN A 122 -17.39 7.43 -12.40
C GLN A 122 -17.04 6.04 -11.87
N SER A 123 -17.14 5.01 -12.72
CA SER A 123 -16.90 3.60 -12.31
C SER A 123 -15.44 3.17 -12.31
N VAL A 124 -14.50 4.00 -12.82
CA VAL A 124 -13.11 3.57 -13.03
C VAL A 124 -12.23 3.78 -11.79
N VAL A 125 -12.41 4.87 -11.05
CA VAL A 125 -11.60 5.17 -9.86
C VAL A 125 -11.99 4.27 -8.69
N GLU A 126 -13.29 4.10 -8.45
CA GLU A 126 -13.80 3.18 -7.40
C GLU A 126 -13.40 1.73 -7.66
N LYS A 127 -13.43 1.30 -8.94
CA LYS A 127 -12.96 -0.03 -9.32
C LYS A 127 -11.48 -0.26 -9.05
N LYS A 128 -10.63 0.78 -9.06
CA LYS A 128 -9.19 0.66 -8.87
C LYS A 128 -8.80 0.47 -7.40
N GLU A 129 -9.38 1.23 -6.47
CA GLU A 129 -9.11 1.06 -5.03
C GLU A 129 -9.64 -0.27 -4.50
N ILE A 130 -10.87 -0.64 -4.89
CA ILE A 130 -11.48 -1.93 -4.55
C ILE A 130 -10.71 -3.09 -5.19
N SER A 131 -10.23 -2.91 -6.42
CA SER A 131 -9.40 -3.89 -7.12
C SER A 131 -8.05 -4.09 -6.44
N ALA A 132 -7.44 -3.04 -5.86
CA ALA A 132 -6.20 -3.15 -5.10
C ALA A 132 -6.38 -3.96 -3.81
N ILE A 133 -7.45 -3.71 -3.06
CA ILE A 133 -7.79 -4.45 -1.84
C ILE A 133 -8.18 -5.89 -2.18
N SER A 134 -8.98 -6.10 -3.21
CA SER A 134 -9.36 -7.43 -3.72
C SER A 134 -8.17 -8.21 -4.27
N ALA A 135 -7.20 -7.54 -4.90
CA ALA A 135 -5.97 -8.16 -5.39
C ALA A 135 -5.10 -8.71 -4.25
N ILE A 136 -5.19 -8.16 -3.04
CA ILE A 136 -4.52 -8.71 -1.86
C ILE A 136 -5.22 -9.99 -1.37
N SER A 137 -6.52 -10.12 -1.57
CA SER A 137 -7.35 -11.25 -1.09
C SER A 137 -7.49 -12.39 -2.10
N CYS A 138 -7.54 -12.12 -3.40
CA CYS A 138 -7.88 -13.05 -4.48
C CYS A 138 -6.74 -13.31 -5.46
N VAL A 139 -5.55 -13.67 -4.99
CA VAL A 139 -4.36 -13.89 -5.84
C VAL A 139 -4.12 -15.39 -6.06
N PRO A 140 -3.72 -15.82 -7.29
CA PRO A 140 -3.33 -17.21 -7.53
C PRO A 140 -2.20 -17.65 -6.59
N SER A 141 -2.33 -18.82 -6.00
CA SER A 141 -1.29 -19.40 -5.14
C SER A 141 -0.27 -20.18 -5.98
N VAL A 142 1.00 -20.03 -5.62
CA VAL A 142 2.08 -20.88 -6.14
C VAL A 142 2.13 -22.13 -5.27
N ALA A 143 1.93 -23.31 -5.87
CA ALA A 143 1.94 -24.59 -5.14
C ALA A 143 3.31 -24.86 -4.51
N SER A 144 3.33 -25.24 -3.22
CA SER A 144 4.55 -25.68 -2.52
C SER A 144 4.72 -27.20 -2.68
N GLU A 145 5.75 -27.63 -3.35
CA GLU A 145 6.24 -29.01 -3.23
C GLU A 145 7.20 -29.08 -2.03
N GLN A 146 6.83 -29.84 -1.01
CA GLN A 146 7.65 -30.00 0.20
C GLN A 146 8.89 -30.85 -0.12
N SER A 147 10.06 -30.23 -0.05
CA SER A 147 11.34 -30.96 0.05
C SER A 147 12.05 -30.53 1.32
N SER A 148 12.31 -31.51 2.19
CA SER A 148 13.10 -31.34 3.41
C SER A 148 14.58 -31.27 3.07
N SER A 149 15.28 -30.18 3.31
CA SER A 149 16.75 -30.15 3.31
C SER A 149 17.29 -29.30 4.47
N ALA A 150 18.33 -29.85 5.09
CA ALA A 150 18.97 -29.43 6.32
C ALA A 150 19.72 -28.09 6.19
N ALA A 151 19.73 -27.33 7.28
CA ALA A 151 20.51 -26.11 7.44
C ALA A 151 22.02 -26.39 7.42
N GLY A 152 22.75 -25.72 6.53
CA GLY A 152 24.23 -25.65 6.54
C GLY A 152 24.77 -24.71 7.60
N PRO A 153 26.10 -24.69 7.88
CA PRO A 153 26.68 -23.89 8.94
C PRO A 153 26.53 -22.38 8.65
N GLN A 154 25.90 -21.65 9.59
CA GLN A 154 25.76 -20.20 9.54
C GLN A 154 27.12 -19.56 9.81
N THR A 155 27.71 -18.93 8.81
CA THR A 155 28.75 -17.93 8.98
C THR A 155 28.14 -16.73 9.68
N THR A 156 28.63 -16.35 10.86
CA THR A 156 28.19 -15.16 11.59
C THR A 156 28.62 -13.93 10.80
N LEU A 157 27.69 -13.36 10.04
CA LEU A 157 27.88 -12.08 9.33
C LEU A 157 27.99 -10.96 10.34
N VAL A 158 28.89 -10.00 10.10
CA VAL A 158 29.07 -8.84 10.96
C VAL A 158 28.23 -7.69 10.42
N PRO A 159 27.19 -7.24 11.14
CA PRO A 159 26.33 -6.14 10.70
C PRO A 159 27.07 -4.79 10.78
N LEU A 160 26.54 -3.77 10.12
CA LEU A 160 26.98 -2.39 10.31
C LEU A 160 26.58 -1.88 11.70
N ASP A 161 27.34 -0.90 12.20
CA ASP A 161 27.05 -0.23 13.47
C ASP A 161 25.65 0.44 13.43
N PRO A 162 24.70 0.03 14.28
CA PRO A 162 23.36 0.63 14.34
C PRO A 162 23.36 2.14 14.61
N SER A 163 24.45 2.69 15.17
CA SER A 163 24.59 4.13 15.38
C SER A 163 24.55 4.93 14.08
N LEU A 164 24.89 4.32 12.94
CA LEU A 164 24.80 4.94 11.61
C LEU A 164 23.36 5.27 11.27
N VAL A 165 22.43 4.34 11.56
CA VAL A 165 20.99 4.57 11.38
C VAL A 165 20.56 5.75 12.24
N ASN A 166 20.83 5.69 13.55
CA ASN A 166 20.37 6.71 14.51
C ASN A 166 20.91 8.11 14.19
N LYS A 167 22.17 8.22 13.72
CA LYS A 167 22.79 9.49 13.33
C LYS A 167 22.22 10.08 12.05
N SER A 168 21.63 9.26 11.18
CA SER A 168 21.06 9.67 9.91
C SER A 168 19.55 9.91 9.96
N LEU A 169 18.86 9.47 11.03
CA LEU A 169 17.39 9.60 11.14
C LEU A 169 16.96 11.02 10.83
N SER A 170 16.14 11.17 9.81
CA SER A 170 15.65 12.47 9.38
C SER A 170 14.42 12.29 8.47
N PHE A 171 13.51 13.21 8.59
CA PHE A 171 12.39 13.41 7.66
C PHE A 171 12.51 14.72 6.88
N ASP A 172 13.72 15.25 6.76
CA ASP A 172 14.00 16.53 6.09
C ASP A 172 14.72 16.38 4.74
N SER A 173 14.74 15.16 4.17
CA SER A 173 15.22 14.92 2.81
C SER A 173 14.30 15.53 1.76
N VAL A 174 14.80 15.74 0.53
CA VAL A 174 13.98 16.18 -0.60
C VAL A 174 12.82 15.20 -0.83
N PHE A 175 13.08 13.91 -0.73
CA PHE A 175 12.06 12.86 -0.82
C PHE A 175 10.92 13.05 0.21
N ALA A 176 11.27 13.26 1.48
CA ALA A 176 10.28 13.43 2.54
C ALA A 176 9.39 14.67 2.30
N LYS A 177 10.00 15.78 1.90
CA LYS A 177 9.27 17.02 1.54
C LYS A 177 8.37 16.79 0.32
N ALA A 178 8.87 16.08 -0.69
CA ALA A 178 8.13 15.76 -1.90
C ALA A 178 6.90 14.91 -1.61
N LEU A 179 6.99 13.90 -0.73
CA LEU A 179 5.83 13.08 -0.34
C LEU A 179 4.67 13.90 0.21
N VAL A 180 4.98 14.96 0.97
CA VAL A 180 3.96 15.84 1.54
C VAL A 180 3.47 16.86 0.52
N SER A 181 4.37 17.53 -0.20
CA SER A 181 4.01 18.58 -1.17
C SER A 181 3.20 18.03 -2.35
N GLN A 182 3.48 16.81 -2.79
CA GLN A 182 2.72 16.12 -3.84
C GLN A 182 1.44 15.43 -3.33
N GLY A 183 1.16 15.51 -2.02
CA GLY A 183 -0.08 14.98 -1.44
C GLY A 183 -0.15 13.47 -1.30
N TYR A 184 0.95 12.74 -1.42
CA TYR A 184 1.00 11.30 -1.16
C TYR A 184 0.75 11.01 0.32
N LEU A 185 1.39 11.76 1.21
CA LEU A 185 1.27 11.62 2.66
C LEU A 185 1.02 12.97 3.32
N THR A 186 0.35 12.97 4.47
CA THR A 186 0.35 14.08 5.39
C THR A 186 1.66 14.13 6.18
N GLU A 187 2.01 15.26 6.80
CA GLU A 187 3.18 15.33 7.67
C GLU A 187 3.13 14.28 8.81
N SER A 188 1.96 14.05 9.39
CA SER A 188 1.80 13.04 10.45
C SER A 188 2.07 11.62 9.93
N GLN A 189 1.56 11.28 8.74
CA GLN A 189 1.83 10.00 8.09
C GLN A 189 3.30 9.85 7.74
N LEU A 190 3.92 10.91 7.18
CA LEU A 190 5.35 10.90 6.90
C LEU A 190 6.18 10.63 8.16
N ARG A 191 5.91 11.34 9.27
CA ARG A 191 6.62 11.13 10.55
C ARG A 191 6.44 9.71 11.07
N HIS A 192 5.23 9.16 10.98
CA HIS A 192 4.94 7.79 11.38
C HIS A 192 5.70 6.78 10.51
N ALA A 193 5.63 6.90 9.17
CA ALA A 193 6.36 6.04 8.25
C ALA A 193 7.89 6.16 8.43
N ALA A 194 8.40 7.40 8.55
CA ALA A 194 9.83 7.65 8.75
C ALA A 194 10.37 7.00 10.03
N ALA A 195 9.61 7.06 11.12
CA ALA A 195 9.98 6.39 12.37
C ALA A 195 9.98 4.85 12.23
N ARG A 196 8.94 4.28 11.61
CA ARG A 196 8.79 2.84 11.42
C ARG A 196 9.90 2.26 10.52
N TYR A 197 10.14 2.88 9.38
CA TYR A 197 11.15 2.46 8.41
C TYR A 197 12.55 2.98 8.72
N ARG A 198 12.70 3.78 9.79
CA ARG A 198 13.96 4.42 10.17
C ARG A 198 14.62 5.18 9.01
N LEU A 199 13.81 6.00 8.31
CA LEU A 199 14.30 6.76 7.17
C LEU A 199 15.42 7.70 7.59
N GLY A 200 16.51 7.67 6.83
CA GLY A 200 17.64 8.55 7.03
C GLY A 200 17.71 9.63 5.95
N ALA A 201 18.55 10.65 6.19
CA ALA A 201 18.96 11.61 5.17
C ALA A 201 20.49 11.65 5.08
N SER A 202 20.99 11.74 3.85
CA SER A 202 22.38 12.01 3.57
C SER A 202 22.65 13.53 3.61
N LYS A 203 23.91 13.92 3.78
CA LYS A 203 24.30 15.34 3.89
C LYS A 203 24.00 16.16 2.64
N ASP A 204 23.92 15.52 1.51
CA ASP A 204 23.64 16.08 0.18
C ASP A 204 22.17 15.99 -0.23
N GLY A 205 21.28 15.69 0.73
CA GLY A 205 19.81 15.74 0.53
C GLY A 205 19.17 14.45 0.04
N GLY A 206 19.92 13.39 -0.16
CA GLY A 206 19.37 12.07 -0.48
C GLY A 206 18.64 11.44 0.71
N VAL A 207 17.66 10.60 0.44
CA VAL A 207 17.04 9.74 1.45
C VAL A 207 17.84 8.45 1.59
N ILE A 208 17.96 7.94 2.82
CA ILE A 208 18.59 6.65 3.10
C ILE A 208 17.51 5.65 3.47
N PHE A 209 17.36 4.63 2.65
CA PHE A 209 16.51 3.46 2.92
C PHE A 209 17.38 2.37 3.53
N TRP A 210 17.26 2.18 4.84
CA TRP A 210 18.07 1.20 5.56
C TRP A 210 17.55 -0.21 5.40
N GLU A 211 18.42 -1.13 5.04
CA GLU A 211 18.15 -2.58 5.06
C GLU A 211 18.48 -3.10 6.47
N ILE A 212 17.46 -3.33 7.26
CA ILE A 212 17.52 -3.82 8.64
C ILE A 212 16.67 -5.08 8.71
N ASP A 213 17.24 -6.16 9.20
CA ASP A 213 16.55 -7.45 9.26
C ASP A 213 15.57 -7.55 10.45
N ASP A 214 14.91 -8.70 10.56
CA ASP A 214 13.96 -9.03 11.62
C ASP A 214 14.62 -9.21 13.00
N GLN A 215 15.96 -9.33 13.05
CA GLN A 215 16.76 -9.34 14.26
C GLN A 215 17.33 -7.94 14.60
N GLN A 216 16.90 -6.91 13.89
CA GLN A 216 17.34 -5.51 14.02
C GLN A 216 18.81 -5.30 13.65
N GLN A 217 19.41 -6.21 12.90
CA GLN A 217 20.79 -6.04 12.40
C GLN A 217 20.78 -5.17 11.14
N VAL A 218 21.72 -4.24 11.05
CA VAL A 218 21.84 -3.30 9.93
C VAL A 218 22.79 -3.88 8.89
N HIS A 219 22.27 -4.23 7.71
CA HIS A 219 23.07 -4.78 6.63
C HIS A 219 23.70 -3.68 5.77
N THR A 220 22.90 -2.74 5.31
CA THR A 220 23.34 -1.58 4.52
C THR A 220 22.24 -0.52 4.48
N GLY A 221 22.45 0.55 3.71
CA GLY A 221 21.46 1.56 3.40
C GLY A 221 21.61 1.98 1.95
N LYS A 222 20.49 2.09 1.23
CA LYS A 222 20.43 2.59 -0.15
C LYS A 222 20.14 4.08 -0.12
N ILE A 223 21.04 4.87 -0.67
CA ILE A 223 20.89 6.33 -0.79
C ILE A 223 20.30 6.64 -2.15
N MET A 224 19.13 7.27 -2.15
CA MET A 224 18.40 7.65 -3.33
C MET A 224 18.13 9.15 -3.34
N TYR A 225 18.09 9.70 -4.55
CA TYR A 225 17.81 11.11 -4.78
C TYR A 225 16.51 11.28 -5.52
N TYR A 226 15.71 12.22 -5.07
CA TYR A 226 14.40 12.54 -5.62
C TYR A 226 14.31 14.01 -5.95
N GLN A 227 13.47 14.34 -6.93
CA GLN A 227 13.10 15.70 -7.27
C GLN A 227 11.90 16.16 -6.42
N PRO A 228 11.59 17.48 -6.38
CA PRO A 228 10.45 18.00 -5.63
C PRO A 228 9.08 17.47 -6.10
N ASP A 229 8.99 16.92 -7.31
CA ASP A 229 7.81 16.24 -7.86
C ASP A 229 7.69 14.77 -7.45
N CYS A 230 8.57 14.32 -6.53
CA CYS A 230 8.65 12.93 -6.04
C CYS A 230 9.09 11.90 -7.09
N HIS A 231 9.62 12.32 -8.23
CA HIS A 231 10.28 11.44 -9.19
C HIS A 231 11.76 11.24 -8.81
N ARG A 232 12.29 10.07 -9.16
CA ARG A 232 13.71 9.78 -8.97
C ARG A 232 14.56 10.78 -9.77
N ASP A 233 15.54 11.36 -9.11
CA ASP A 233 16.54 12.19 -9.81
C ASP A 233 17.50 11.29 -10.60
N LYS A 234 17.37 11.34 -11.93
CA LYS A 234 18.19 10.52 -12.86
C LYS A 234 19.63 11.04 -13.01
N ASN A 235 19.91 12.26 -12.52
CA ASN A 235 21.27 12.84 -12.54
C ASN A 235 22.13 12.28 -11.44
N HIS A 236 21.51 11.63 -10.43
CA HIS A 236 22.22 11.00 -9.32
C HIS A 236 22.01 9.48 -9.34
N ASN A 237 23.10 8.73 -9.41
CA ASN A 237 23.03 7.28 -9.29
C ASN A 237 22.78 6.87 -7.84
N PRO A 238 22.00 5.79 -7.60
CA PRO A 238 21.90 5.22 -6.27
C PRO A 238 23.26 4.86 -5.71
N THR A 239 23.47 5.16 -4.43
CA THR A 239 24.70 4.83 -3.73
C THR A 239 24.38 4.01 -2.48
N TRP A 240 25.30 3.17 -2.06
CA TRP A 240 25.14 2.33 -0.90
C TRP A 240 26.02 2.78 0.25
N VAL A 241 25.50 2.76 1.49
CA VAL A 241 26.24 3.19 2.68
C VAL A 241 27.51 2.36 2.86
N HIS A 242 27.46 1.03 2.67
CA HIS A 242 28.66 0.19 2.76
C HIS A 242 29.74 0.60 1.75
N SER A 243 29.36 1.05 0.55
CA SER A 243 30.32 1.52 -0.47
C SER A 243 31.01 2.81 -0.05
N LEU A 244 30.34 3.68 0.72
CA LEU A 244 30.92 4.92 1.26
C LEU A 244 31.81 4.66 2.47
N LEU A 245 31.64 3.51 3.14
CA LEU A 245 32.37 3.14 4.35
C LEU A 245 33.57 2.21 4.08
N LYS A 246 33.97 2.00 2.82
CA LYS A 246 34.96 1.00 2.37
C LYS A 246 36.09 0.73 3.36
N ASP A 247 36.77 1.77 3.82
CA ASP A 247 37.95 1.67 4.71
C ASP A 247 37.59 1.56 6.20
N LYS A 248 36.29 1.61 6.53
CA LYS A 248 35.77 1.60 7.91
C LYS A 248 34.86 0.40 8.17
N LEU A 249 34.73 -0.49 7.19
CA LEU A 249 33.96 -1.71 7.36
C LEU A 249 34.73 -2.68 8.28
N PRO A 250 34.02 -3.48 9.11
CA PRO A 250 34.65 -4.58 9.84
C PRO A 250 35.37 -5.53 8.90
N ALA A 251 36.51 -6.09 9.37
CA ALA A 251 37.35 -6.99 8.55
C ALA A 251 36.58 -8.21 7.99
N ASN A 252 35.53 -8.63 8.69
CA ASN A 252 34.69 -9.78 8.31
C ASN A 252 33.29 -9.33 7.82
N TYR A 253 33.17 -8.10 7.34
CA TYR A 253 31.91 -7.64 6.77
C TYR A 253 31.70 -8.25 5.40
N GLU A 254 30.57 -8.95 5.25
CA GLU A 254 30.07 -9.43 3.96
C GLU A 254 28.70 -8.79 3.70
N LEU A 255 28.54 -8.20 2.53
CA LEU A 255 27.28 -7.60 2.14
C LEU A 255 26.21 -8.68 1.95
N GLN A 256 25.18 -8.62 2.77
CA GLN A 256 23.96 -9.39 2.59
C GLN A 256 22.79 -8.42 2.49
N HIS A 257 22.01 -8.50 1.41
CA HIS A 257 20.81 -7.70 1.26
C HIS A 257 19.63 -8.37 1.98
N CYS A 258 18.76 -7.54 2.54
CA CYS A 258 17.45 -7.97 3.02
C CYS A 258 16.36 -7.03 2.49
N LEU A 259 15.09 -7.41 2.64
CA LEU A 259 13.99 -6.55 2.23
C LEU A 259 13.98 -5.26 3.07
N PHE A 260 13.85 -4.13 2.42
CA PHE A 260 13.55 -2.88 3.12
C PHE A 260 12.21 -3.01 3.86
N GLY A 261 12.17 -2.70 5.14
CA GLY A 261 11.01 -2.89 6.00
C GLY A 261 10.93 -4.26 6.69
N LEU A 262 11.93 -5.15 6.53
CA LEU A 262 11.97 -6.46 7.19
C LEU A 262 11.98 -6.32 8.73
N ASN A 263 12.62 -5.26 9.25
CA ASN A 263 12.61 -4.91 10.67
C ASN A 263 11.22 -4.71 11.27
N LEU A 264 10.19 -4.53 10.43
CA LEU A 264 8.82 -4.34 10.90
C LEU A 264 8.18 -5.65 11.39
N LEU A 265 8.74 -6.82 11.08
CA LEU A 265 8.24 -8.11 11.58
C LEU A 265 8.36 -8.25 13.11
N THR A 266 9.31 -7.56 13.72
CA THR A 266 9.57 -7.62 15.18
C THR A 266 8.89 -6.49 15.96
N SER A 267 8.29 -5.53 15.27
CA SER A 267 7.55 -4.47 15.96
C SER A 267 6.29 -5.05 16.60
N ASP A 268 6.02 -4.65 17.84
CA ASP A 268 4.79 -4.98 18.59
C ASP A 268 3.56 -4.48 17.82
N PHE A 269 3.13 -5.26 16.84
CA PHE A 269 1.80 -5.07 16.28
C PHE A 269 0.81 -5.60 17.31
N SER A 270 0.07 -4.72 17.95
CA SER A 270 -1.08 -5.06 18.80
C SER A 270 -2.13 -5.89 18.03
N HIS A 271 -2.03 -5.91 16.70
CA HIS A 271 -2.81 -6.75 15.79
C HIS A 271 -1.84 -7.44 14.82
N GLN A 272 -1.97 -8.76 14.67
CA GLN A 272 -1.20 -9.48 13.66
C GLN A 272 -1.56 -8.94 12.26
N PRO A 273 -0.57 -8.52 11.46
CA PRO A 273 -0.84 -8.03 10.12
C PRO A 273 -1.49 -9.12 9.27
N SER A 274 -2.42 -8.75 8.41
CA SER A 274 -3.15 -9.68 7.55
C SER A 274 -2.23 -10.40 6.57
N ALA A 275 -1.21 -9.70 6.06
CA ALA A 275 -0.16 -10.24 5.19
C ALA A 275 1.05 -9.28 5.10
N VAL A 276 2.16 -9.83 4.58
CA VAL A 276 3.32 -9.06 4.11
C VAL A 276 3.14 -8.82 2.62
N CYS A 277 3.22 -7.56 2.21
CA CYS A 277 3.12 -7.11 0.83
C CYS A 277 4.49 -6.62 0.36
N ILE A 278 4.95 -7.09 -0.81
CA ILE A 278 6.27 -6.72 -1.34
C ILE A 278 6.07 -5.98 -2.66
N VAL A 279 6.70 -4.82 -2.78
CA VAL A 279 6.77 -3.97 -3.98
C VAL A 279 8.21 -3.81 -4.46
N GLU A 280 8.40 -3.20 -5.64
CA GLU A 280 9.73 -3.00 -6.18
C GLU A 280 10.47 -1.85 -5.48
N SER A 281 9.79 -0.72 -5.27
CA SER A 281 10.37 0.54 -4.80
C SER A 281 10.13 0.78 -3.31
N GLU A 282 11.14 1.31 -2.62
CA GLU A 282 11.04 1.75 -1.22
C GLU A 282 10.02 2.90 -1.06
N LYS A 283 9.94 3.81 -2.04
CA LYS A 283 8.93 4.89 -2.08
C LYS A 283 7.53 4.31 -1.99
N THR A 284 7.25 3.31 -2.81
CA THR A 284 5.96 2.64 -2.89
C THR A 284 5.60 1.96 -1.57
N ALA A 285 6.55 1.25 -0.95
CA ALA A 285 6.34 0.62 0.36
C ALA A 285 6.00 1.64 1.45
N VAL A 286 6.74 2.75 1.52
CA VAL A 286 6.52 3.84 2.49
C VAL A 286 5.13 4.46 2.32
N ILE A 287 4.71 4.77 1.10
CA ILE A 287 3.40 5.38 0.81
C ILE A 287 2.27 4.41 1.18
N LEU A 288 2.34 3.16 0.69
CA LEU A 288 1.28 2.18 0.89
C LEU A 288 1.12 1.77 2.36
N SER A 289 2.18 1.82 3.15
CA SER A 289 2.13 1.52 4.58
C SER A 289 1.25 2.47 5.40
N GLU A 290 1.04 3.69 4.90
CA GLU A 290 0.18 4.68 5.55
C GLU A 290 -1.25 4.67 5.01
N ILE A 291 -1.47 4.02 3.87
CA ILE A 291 -2.78 3.86 3.23
C ILE A 291 -3.41 2.54 3.66
N PHE A 292 -2.68 1.44 3.54
CA PHE A 292 -3.14 0.09 3.85
C PHE A 292 -2.45 -0.44 5.11
N LYS A 293 -2.88 0.05 6.26
CA LYS A 293 -2.23 -0.18 7.57
C LYS A 293 -2.36 -1.60 8.11
N ASP A 294 -3.28 -2.40 7.56
CA ASP A 294 -3.49 -3.79 7.95
C ASP A 294 -2.41 -4.74 7.40
N PHE A 295 -1.50 -4.21 6.57
CA PHE A 295 -0.43 -4.96 5.93
C PHE A 295 0.94 -4.41 6.31
N ILE A 296 1.94 -5.29 6.31
CA ILE A 296 3.35 -4.86 6.34
C ILE A 296 3.80 -4.71 4.90
N TRP A 297 4.22 -3.50 4.53
CA TRP A 297 4.76 -3.22 3.21
C TRP A 297 6.28 -3.25 3.24
N MET A 298 6.87 -4.01 2.33
CA MET A 298 8.31 -4.16 2.16
C MET A 298 8.71 -3.89 0.71
N SER A 299 9.98 -3.62 0.47
CA SER A 299 10.49 -3.46 -0.89
C SER A 299 11.74 -4.29 -1.11
N CYS A 300 11.90 -4.78 -2.34
CA CYS A 300 13.11 -5.47 -2.76
C CYS A 300 14.19 -4.53 -3.31
N GLY A 301 13.88 -3.23 -3.47
CA GLY A 301 14.83 -2.21 -3.92
C GLY A 301 15.09 -2.16 -5.42
N GLY A 302 14.35 -2.91 -6.24
CA GLY A 302 14.43 -2.90 -7.69
C GLY A 302 14.28 -4.29 -8.31
N LEU A 303 13.83 -4.34 -9.57
CA LEU A 303 13.54 -5.58 -10.31
C LEU A 303 14.70 -6.60 -10.30
N GLN A 304 15.94 -6.13 -10.36
CA GLN A 304 17.13 -7.00 -10.38
C GLN A 304 17.57 -7.46 -8.98
N MET A 305 17.07 -6.78 -7.94
CA MET A 305 17.41 -7.09 -6.55
C MET A 305 16.52 -8.18 -5.96
N PHE A 306 15.32 -8.40 -6.52
CA PHE A 306 14.43 -9.43 -6.03
C PHE A 306 14.98 -10.82 -6.34
N LYS A 307 15.18 -11.60 -5.28
CA LYS A 307 15.77 -12.96 -5.32
C LYS A 307 15.05 -13.87 -4.32
N PRO A 308 15.05 -15.21 -4.55
CA PRO A 308 14.40 -16.15 -3.66
C PRO A 308 14.87 -16.06 -2.19
N GLU A 309 16.16 -15.76 -1.96
CA GLU A 309 16.77 -15.68 -0.64
C GLU A 309 16.16 -14.59 0.24
N LEU A 310 15.70 -13.48 -0.37
CA LEU A 310 15.05 -12.39 0.34
C LEU A 310 13.72 -12.81 0.99
N LEU A 311 13.12 -13.88 0.52
CA LEU A 311 11.84 -14.41 1.02
C LEU A 311 12.00 -15.39 2.18
N ALA A 312 13.23 -15.88 2.45
CA ALA A 312 13.49 -16.85 3.51
C ALA A 312 12.99 -16.43 4.91
N PRO A 313 13.14 -15.16 5.35
CA PRO A 313 12.61 -14.74 6.65
C PRO A 313 11.07 -14.75 6.73
N LEU A 314 10.38 -14.85 5.59
CA LEU A 314 8.91 -14.74 5.50
C LEU A 314 8.19 -16.09 5.51
N VAL A 315 8.87 -17.22 5.77
CA VAL A 315 8.31 -18.59 5.68
C VAL A 315 7.04 -18.79 6.54
N ASN A 316 6.91 -18.06 7.63
CA ASN A 316 5.77 -18.15 8.53
C ASN A 316 4.68 -17.11 8.28
N HIS A 317 4.83 -16.28 7.24
CA HIS A 317 3.93 -15.18 6.93
C HIS A 317 3.14 -15.42 5.64
N LYS A 318 1.95 -14.84 5.55
CA LYS A 318 1.26 -14.73 4.26
C LYS A 318 1.97 -13.65 3.45
N VAL A 319 2.39 -13.98 2.23
CA VAL A 319 3.14 -13.07 1.36
C VAL A 319 2.39 -12.84 0.06
N VAL A 320 2.26 -11.58 -0.33
CA VAL A 320 1.71 -11.14 -1.61
C VAL A 320 2.71 -10.18 -2.25
N VAL A 321 3.12 -10.43 -3.48
CA VAL A 321 4.02 -9.54 -4.20
C VAL A 321 3.28 -8.75 -5.28
N PHE A 322 3.67 -7.49 -5.48
CA PHE A 322 3.09 -6.55 -6.43
C PHE A 322 4.19 -6.06 -7.38
N PRO A 323 4.45 -6.77 -8.49
CA PRO A 323 5.40 -6.29 -9.49
C PRO A 323 4.90 -5.02 -10.15
N ASP A 324 5.83 -4.14 -10.53
CA ASP A 324 5.54 -3.06 -11.45
C ASP A 324 5.12 -3.64 -12.80
N THR A 325 4.37 -2.90 -13.60
CA THR A 325 3.95 -3.39 -14.91
C THR A 325 4.92 -2.96 -16.01
N ASP A 326 4.89 -3.66 -17.13
CA ASP A 326 5.57 -3.32 -18.38
C ASP A 326 4.77 -3.79 -19.58
N GLU A 327 5.14 -3.33 -20.80
CA GLU A 327 4.43 -3.65 -22.03
C GLU A 327 4.40 -5.14 -22.37
N THR A 328 5.41 -5.89 -21.93
CA THR A 328 5.62 -7.30 -22.29
C THR A 328 5.18 -8.27 -21.20
N GLY A 329 4.88 -7.77 -19.97
CA GLY A 329 4.63 -8.57 -18.79
C GLY A 329 5.87 -9.33 -18.30
N GLU A 330 7.08 -8.87 -18.66
CA GLU A 330 8.33 -9.53 -18.31
C GLU A 330 8.63 -9.40 -16.82
N ALA A 331 8.34 -8.24 -16.21
CA ALA A 331 8.48 -8.04 -14.78
C ALA A 331 7.61 -9.02 -13.99
N TYR A 332 6.34 -9.19 -14.38
CA TYR A 332 5.44 -10.16 -13.75
C TYR A 332 5.97 -11.60 -13.86
N LYS A 333 6.40 -12.01 -15.05
CA LYS A 333 6.93 -13.37 -15.28
C LYS A 333 8.16 -13.62 -14.43
N LYS A 334 9.10 -12.68 -14.38
CA LYS A 334 10.31 -12.78 -13.58
C LYS A 334 9.99 -12.95 -12.09
N TRP A 335 9.05 -12.16 -11.57
CA TRP A 335 8.64 -12.27 -10.17
C TRP A 335 7.95 -13.60 -9.89
N LEU A 336 7.11 -14.09 -10.81
CA LEU A 336 6.48 -15.41 -10.70
C LEU A 336 7.52 -16.52 -10.63
N ASP A 337 8.56 -16.49 -11.48
CA ASP A 337 9.66 -17.47 -11.47
C ASP A 337 10.42 -17.45 -10.14
N ILE A 338 10.68 -16.27 -9.58
CA ILE A 338 11.32 -16.11 -8.26
C ILE A 338 10.47 -16.74 -7.16
N LEU A 339 9.15 -16.50 -7.16
CA LEU A 339 8.25 -17.14 -6.17
C LEU A 339 8.23 -18.66 -6.30
N GLN A 340 8.24 -19.19 -7.52
CA GLN A 340 8.31 -20.64 -7.77
C GLN A 340 9.62 -21.23 -7.25
N GLN A 341 10.75 -20.57 -7.47
CA GLN A 341 12.04 -20.97 -6.95
C GLN A 341 12.06 -20.92 -5.41
N ALA A 342 11.58 -19.83 -4.81
CA ALA A 342 11.50 -19.69 -3.37
C ALA A 342 10.62 -20.77 -2.73
N SER A 343 9.46 -21.08 -3.33
CA SER A 343 8.53 -22.12 -2.85
C SER A 343 9.14 -23.53 -2.89
N LYS A 344 10.08 -23.79 -3.81
CA LYS A 344 10.82 -25.06 -3.89
C LYS A 344 11.96 -25.12 -2.86
N THR A 345 12.55 -23.97 -2.54
CA THR A 345 13.75 -23.89 -1.69
C THR A 345 13.41 -23.79 -0.21
N TYR A 346 12.33 -23.09 0.15
CA TYR A 346 11.98 -22.77 1.53
C TYR A 346 10.60 -23.30 1.92
N PRO A 347 10.43 -23.81 3.17
CA PRO A 347 9.18 -24.43 3.64
C PRO A 347 8.16 -23.37 4.06
N PHE A 348 7.55 -22.66 3.11
CA PHE A 348 6.53 -21.67 3.40
C PHE A 348 5.28 -22.30 4.03
N ARG A 349 4.84 -21.74 5.15
CA ARG A 349 3.60 -22.13 5.83
C ARG A 349 2.36 -21.80 5.01
N TYR A 350 2.41 -20.71 4.24
CA TYR A 350 1.34 -20.24 3.37
C TYR A 350 1.84 -20.13 1.94
N PRO A 351 1.00 -20.41 0.94
CA PRO A 351 1.40 -20.25 -0.45
C PRO A 351 1.77 -18.78 -0.75
N LEU A 352 2.87 -18.61 -1.46
CA LEU A 352 3.27 -17.30 -1.99
C LEU A 352 2.28 -16.85 -3.08
N ARG A 353 1.95 -15.58 -3.10
CA ARG A 353 0.97 -15.00 -4.03
C ARG A 353 1.56 -13.83 -4.80
N ILE A 354 1.12 -13.68 -6.04
CA ILE A 354 1.49 -12.57 -6.92
C ILE A 354 0.24 -11.85 -7.41
N SER A 355 0.21 -10.52 -7.26
CA SER A 355 -0.90 -9.71 -7.71
C SER A 355 -0.89 -9.55 -9.22
N ARG A 356 -2.06 -9.71 -9.85
CA ARG A 356 -2.30 -9.42 -11.26
C ARG A 356 -2.92 -8.03 -11.49
N LEU A 357 -3.04 -7.23 -10.44
CA LEU A 357 -3.75 -5.97 -10.49
C LEU A 357 -3.33 -5.11 -11.68
N LEU A 358 -2.03 -4.84 -11.81
CA LEU A 358 -1.51 -4.01 -12.89
C LEU A 358 -1.55 -4.73 -14.24
N GLU A 359 -1.31 -6.05 -14.27
CA GLU A 359 -1.41 -6.82 -15.50
C GLU A 359 -2.80 -6.81 -16.11
N ASP A 360 -3.83 -6.92 -15.27
CA ASP A 360 -5.22 -7.05 -15.70
C ASP A 360 -5.91 -5.69 -15.94
N HIS A 361 -5.42 -4.61 -15.29
CA HIS A 361 -6.14 -3.32 -15.28
C HIS A 361 -5.35 -2.11 -15.78
N ALA A 362 -4.01 -2.19 -15.91
CA ALA A 362 -3.24 -1.07 -16.46
C ALA A 362 -3.49 -0.92 -17.97
N THR A 363 -3.64 0.33 -18.42
CA THR A 363 -3.77 0.64 -19.85
C THR A 363 -2.46 0.40 -20.59
N PRO A 364 -2.47 0.26 -21.94
CA PRO A 364 -1.23 0.15 -22.70
C PRO A 364 -0.25 1.30 -22.44
N GLU A 365 -0.75 2.55 -22.30
CA GLU A 365 0.06 3.73 -22.01
C GLU A 365 0.69 3.65 -20.60
N GLN A 366 -0.06 3.15 -19.63
CA GLN A 366 0.44 2.93 -18.27
C GLN A 366 1.52 1.83 -18.25
N LYS A 367 1.33 0.75 -19.02
CA LYS A 367 2.33 -0.32 -19.19
C LYS A 367 3.61 0.20 -19.86
N ALA A 368 3.50 1.01 -20.91
CA ALA A 368 4.64 1.65 -21.56
C ALA A 368 5.44 2.55 -20.59
N ARG A 369 4.77 3.18 -19.63
CA ARG A 369 5.39 4.00 -18.59
C ARG A 369 5.93 3.20 -17.41
N LYS A 370 5.66 1.90 -17.35
CA LYS A 370 6.10 0.98 -16.27
C LYS A 370 5.66 1.46 -14.91
N ILE A 371 4.35 1.73 -14.77
CA ILE A 371 3.79 2.25 -13.52
C ILE A 371 3.84 1.22 -12.40
N ASP A 372 3.94 1.72 -11.18
CA ASP A 372 3.76 0.96 -9.96
C ASP A 372 2.31 1.05 -9.43
N ILE A 373 2.02 0.36 -8.33
CA ILE A 373 0.69 0.38 -7.71
C ILE A 373 0.33 1.76 -7.15
N VAL A 374 1.30 2.58 -6.71
CA VAL A 374 1.05 3.97 -6.26
C VAL A 374 0.65 4.84 -7.44
N ASP A 375 1.38 4.75 -8.56
CA ASP A 375 1.02 5.46 -9.78
C ASP A 375 -0.39 5.06 -10.25
N TYR A 376 -0.72 3.76 -10.17
CA TYR A 376 -2.05 3.28 -10.52
C TYR A 376 -3.17 3.85 -9.63
N LEU A 377 -2.91 4.01 -8.32
CA LEU A 377 -3.90 4.51 -7.36
C LEU A 377 -4.05 6.04 -7.39
N PHE A 378 -2.97 6.77 -7.60
CA PHE A 378 -2.95 8.24 -7.44
C PHE A 378 -2.99 9.00 -8.77
N HIS A 379 -2.49 8.44 -9.87
CA HIS A 379 -2.39 9.12 -11.16
C HIS A 379 -3.38 8.56 -12.18
N THR A 380 -4.67 8.71 -11.90
CA THR A 380 -5.75 8.25 -12.80
C THR A 380 -6.01 9.17 -13.99
N ASP A 381 -5.50 10.40 -13.96
CA ASP A 381 -5.83 11.45 -14.95
C ASP A 381 -4.64 11.79 -15.88
N LEU A 382 -4.03 10.78 -16.51
CA LEU A 382 -2.99 11.00 -17.51
C LEU A 382 -3.53 10.92 -18.95
N THR A 383 -4.75 11.38 -19.15
CA THR A 383 -5.37 11.50 -20.50
C THR A 383 -5.36 12.91 -21.05
N ASP A 384 -4.72 13.90 -20.42
CA ASP A 384 -4.61 15.25 -20.98
C ASP A 384 -3.23 15.44 -21.65
N PRO A 385 -3.15 15.43 -23.00
CA PRO A 385 -1.92 15.70 -23.74
C PRO A 385 -1.48 17.17 -23.63
N THR A 386 -2.24 18.04 -22.94
CA THR A 386 -2.01 19.49 -22.90
C THR A 386 -1.14 19.97 -21.76
N ASP A 387 -0.79 19.12 -20.78
CA ASP A 387 0.09 19.50 -19.66
C ASP A 387 1.59 19.43 -19.97
N SER A 388 1.98 19.16 -21.21
CA SER A 388 3.38 19.20 -21.64
C SER A 388 3.85 20.60 -22.11
N ILE A 389 3.02 21.64 -21.95
CA ILE A 389 3.39 23.02 -22.27
C ILE A 389 2.87 23.96 -21.16
N ARG A 390 3.57 23.98 -20.03
CA ARG A 390 3.65 25.16 -19.14
C ARG A 390 4.87 25.06 -18.25
#